data_62dfb0c79083c06bfd83414feacb0866
#
_entry.id   62dfb0c79083c06bfd83414feacb0866
#
_cell.length_a   1.000
_cell.length_b   1.000
_cell.length_c   1.000
_cell.angle_alpha   90.00
_cell.angle_beta   90.00
_cell.angle_gamma   90.00
#
_symmetry.space_group_name_H-M   'P 1'
#
loop_
_entity.id
_entity.type
_entity.pdbx_description
1 polymer ?
#
loop_
_entity_poly.entity_id
_entity_poly.type
_entity_poly.pdbx_seq_one_letter_code
_entity_poly.pdbx_strand_id
1 'polypeptide(L)'
;MIEAYWGKNKFDLSRVPADSIAEAFWEAGIRIHVAGHMHVNNTGVKVGKDGSRLYNIQVPSIATCVPAYKILTIKDTNTFEVSTVLLDSVPGFNSLFPLYEKEYAYTLSSGKKPIWSKEALNSKSYAEFCDWQFKDLVRTRFVPNDLPPVLLDSLSQEDERAQLLSDLVLDLYRLRYAGSLARKCIPNKRLEQYQEMFEEIKRQSVSSEFVKQMDALERIFQRFLEVELDTDVIHCLCLPEKVVHLSPRKPKDLWTEFV
;
A
#
# COMPACT_ATOMS: atom_id res chain seq x y z
N MET A 1 6.86 3.60 6.02
CA MET A 1 8.08 4.38 5.66
C MET A 1 7.78 5.88 5.54
N ILE A 2 6.76 6.28 4.77
CA ILE A 2 6.30 7.68 4.67
C ILE A 2 5.99 8.23 6.07
N GLU A 3 5.23 7.50 6.86
CA GLU A 3 4.83 7.86 8.23
C GLU A 3 6.02 7.98 9.19
N ALA A 4 7.11 7.26 8.93
CA ALA A 4 8.33 7.35 9.73
C ALA A 4 9.05 8.69 9.53
N TYR A 5 8.91 9.28 8.35
CA TYR A 5 9.54 10.57 8.03
C TYR A 5 8.65 11.76 8.40
N TRP A 6 7.37 11.72 8.04
CA TRP A 6 6.49 12.89 8.11
C TRP A 6 5.20 12.68 8.90
N GLY A 7 4.82 11.44 9.18
CA GLY A 7 3.54 11.14 9.83
C GLY A 7 3.38 11.86 11.16
N LYS A 8 2.38 12.72 11.27
CA LYS A 8 2.01 13.40 12.51
C LYS A 8 1.46 12.43 13.54
N ASN A 9 0.76 11.43 13.07
CA ASN A 9 0.12 10.38 13.82
C ASN A 9 0.83 9.05 13.54
N LYS A 10 1.85 8.72 14.27
CA LYS A 10 2.66 7.50 14.11
C LYS A 10 1.86 6.20 14.38
N PHE A 11 0.58 6.23 14.06
CA PHE A 11 -0.37 5.15 14.32
C PHE A 11 0.06 3.83 13.65
N ASP A 12 0.49 3.90 12.39
CA ASP A 12 0.96 2.72 11.67
C ASP A 12 2.28 2.18 12.26
N LEU A 13 3.14 3.06 12.77
CA LEU A 13 4.38 2.65 13.43
C LEU A 13 4.12 1.95 14.77
N SER A 14 3.09 2.37 15.50
CA SER A 14 2.70 1.71 16.76
C SER A 14 2.14 0.29 16.56
N ARG A 15 1.78 -0.05 15.32
CA ARG A 15 1.28 -1.38 14.92
C ARG A 15 2.35 -2.30 14.35
N VAL A 16 3.58 -1.83 14.19
CA VAL A 16 4.69 -2.70 13.79
C VAL A 16 4.99 -3.66 14.94
N PRO A 17 4.81 -4.96 14.74
CA PRO A 17 5.09 -5.93 15.80
C PRO A 17 6.56 -5.86 16.24
N ALA A 18 6.80 -6.04 17.53
CA ALA A 18 8.15 -6.20 18.03
C ALA A 18 8.84 -7.43 17.40
N ASP A 19 10.15 -7.38 17.22
CA ASP A 19 10.93 -8.50 16.67
C ASP A 19 10.72 -9.80 17.45
N SER A 20 10.49 -9.71 18.76
CA SER A 20 10.17 -10.84 19.63
C SER A 20 8.91 -11.63 19.20
N ILE A 21 7.94 -10.98 18.54
CA ILE A 21 6.75 -11.66 18.03
C ILE A 21 7.12 -12.58 16.86
N ALA A 22 7.98 -12.11 15.95
CA ALA A 22 8.47 -12.95 14.86
C ALA A 22 9.32 -14.11 15.39
N GLU A 23 10.08 -13.92 16.46
CA GLU A 23 10.83 -14.96 17.13
C GLU A 23 9.89 -15.99 17.78
N ALA A 24 8.85 -15.54 18.49
CA ALA A 24 7.86 -16.44 19.06
C ALA A 24 7.11 -17.27 18.01
N PHE A 25 6.75 -16.67 16.86
CA PHE A 25 6.17 -17.39 15.73
C PHE A 25 7.12 -18.46 15.21
N TRP A 26 8.38 -18.14 15.09
CA TRP A 26 9.40 -19.05 14.65
C TRP A 26 9.61 -20.21 15.61
N GLU A 27 9.78 -19.94 16.91
CA GLU A 27 9.92 -20.95 17.97
C GLU A 27 8.69 -21.87 18.03
N ALA A 28 7.50 -21.33 17.76
CA ALA A 28 6.27 -22.10 17.63
C ALA A 28 6.18 -22.94 16.34
N GLY A 29 7.19 -22.88 15.45
CA GLY A 29 7.20 -23.63 14.19
C GLY A 29 6.38 -22.98 13.08
N ILE A 30 5.87 -21.78 13.24
CA ILE A 30 5.14 -21.05 12.21
C ILE A 30 6.15 -20.58 11.15
N ARG A 31 5.88 -20.90 9.89
CA ARG A 31 6.73 -20.52 8.76
C ARG A 31 6.04 -19.60 7.78
N ILE A 32 4.71 -19.56 7.81
CA ILE A 32 3.90 -18.65 6.99
C ILE A 32 2.95 -17.91 7.92
N HIS A 33 2.94 -16.59 7.81
CA HIS A 33 1.98 -15.70 8.43
C HIS A 33 1.30 -14.88 7.33
N VAL A 34 -0.02 -14.93 7.23
CA VAL A 34 -0.81 -14.16 6.27
C VAL A 34 -1.52 -13.05 7.02
N ALA A 35 -1.31 -11.81 6.59
CA ALA A 35 -1.86 -10.63 7.24
C ALA A 35 -2.59 -9.72 6.24
N GLY A 36 -3.69 -9.15 6.68
CA GLY A 36 -4.48 -8.15 5.97
C GLY A 36 -4.45 -6.79 6.68
N HIS A 37 -5.56 -6.04 6.58
CA HIS A 37 -5.84 -4.76 7.26
C HIS A 37 -5.01 -3.56 6.75
N MET A 38 -3.73 -3.70 6.54
CA MET A 38 -2.87 -2.59 6.07
C MET A 38 -3.05 -2.27 4.58
N HIS A 39 -3.78 -3.11 3.85
CA HIS A 39 -4.03 -2.98 2.41
C HIS A 39 -2.76 -2.90 1.57
N VAL A 40 -1.69 -3.54 2.01
CA VAL A 40 -0.38 -3.50 1.35
C VAL A 40 -0.12 -4.81 0.63
N ASN A 41 0.28 -4.73 -0.64
CA ASN A 41 0.76 -5.88 -1.39
C ASN A 41 2.26 -6.05 -1.16
N ASN A 42 2.66 -6.96 -0.29
CA ASN A 42 4.06 -7.22 0.01
C ASN A 42 4.25 -8.62 0.62
N THR A 43 5.46 -9.14 0.54
CA THR A 43 5.87 -10.35 1.26
C THR A 43 7.21 -10.09 1.93
N GLY A 44 7.21 -10.07 3.27
CA GLY A 44 8.43 -9.97 4.07
C GLY A 44 8.98 -11.35 4.41
N VAL A 45 10.30 -11.45 4.54
CA VAL A 45 10.98 -12.69 4.98
C VAL A 45 11.90 -12.39 6.15
N LYS A 46 11.74 -13.11 7.25
CA LYS A 46 12.72 -13.15 8.34
C LYS A 46 13.49 -14.46 8.27
N VAL A 47 14.82 -14.35 8.22
CA VAL A 47 15.71 -15.51 8.23
C VAL A 47 16.24 -15.70 9.64
N GLY A 48 16.14 -16.90 10.16
CA GLY A 48 16.63 -17.23 11.45
C GLY A 48 18.07 -17.69 11.52
N LYS A 49 18.55 -17.92 12.73
CA LYS A 49 19.93 -18.33 12.97
C LYS A 49 20.25 -19.71 12.39
N ASP A 50 19.25 -20.57 12.27
CA ASP A 50 19.31 -21.91 11.69
C ASP A 50 19.10 -21.91 10.15
N GLY A 51 18.96 -20.74 9.53
CA GLY A 51 18.69 -20.60 8.11
C GLY A 51 17.22 -20.80 7.71
N SER A 52 16.35 -21.21 8.63
CA SER A 52 14.92 -21.33 8.34
C SER A 52 14.28 -19.96 8.12
N ARG A 53 13.15 -19.92 7.41
CA ARG A 53 12.50 -18.67 6.99
C ARG A 53 11.08 -18.58 7.53
N LEU A 54 10.72 -17.39 8.01
CA LEU A 54 9.34 -17.00 8.31
C LEU A 54 8.89 -16.00 7.26
N TYR A 55 7.87 -16.34 6.52
CA TYR A 55 7.26 -15.47 5.51
C TYR A 55 6.06 -14.74 6.09
N ASN A 56 6.04 -13.42 5.93
CA ASN A 56 4.89 -12.57 6.26
C ASN A 56 4.25 -12.07 4.97
N ILE A 57 3.15 -12.69 4.57
CA ILE A 57 2.43 -12.40 3.33
C ILE A 57 1.37 -11.35 3.64
N GLN A 58 1.59 -10.11 3.22
CA GLN A 58 0.61 -9.04 3.28
C GLN A 58 -0.36 -9.17 2.10
N VAL A 59 -1.66 -9.13 2.40
CA VAL A 59 -2.71 -9.26 1.39
C VAL A 59 -3.15 -7.86 0.95
N PRO A 60 -3.14 -7.54 -0.36
CA PRO A 60 -3.64 -6.28 -0.88
C PRO A 60 -5.15 -6.14 -0.64
N SER A 61 -5.67 -4.94 -0.82
CA SER A 61 -7.10 -4.68 -0.75
C SER A 61 -7.75 -4.82 -2.12
N ILE A 62 -8.94 -5.40 -2.15
CA ILE A 62 -9.79 -5.41 -3.35
C ILE A 62 -10.42 -4.04 -3.66
N ALA A 63 -10.26 -3.05 -2.77
CA ALA A 63 -10.86 -1.73 -2.88
C ALA A 63 -9.80 -0.62 -2.73
N THR A 64 -8.64 -0.75 -3.38
CA THR A 64 -7.58 0.25 -3.41
C THR A 64 -7.12 0.51 -4.85
N CYS A 65 -6.13 1.39 -5.04
CA CYS A 65 -5.66 1.88 -6.35
C CYS A 65 -5.29 0.78 -7.37
N VAL A 66 -4.89 -0.39 -6.92
CA VAL A 66 -4.69 -1.58 -7.76
C VAL A 66 -5.40 -2.72 -7.05
N PRO A 67 -6.71 -2.89 -7.29
CA PRO A 67 -7.49 -3.90 -6.60
C PRO A 67 -6.95 -5.30 -6.88
N ALA A 68 -6.66 -6.05 -5.84
CA ALA A 68 -6.07 -7.38 -5.99
C ALA A 68 -6.36 -8.27 -4.78
N TYR A 69 -6.20 -9.58 -4.96
CA TYR A 69 -6.21 -10.58 -3.91
C TYR A 69 -5.09 -11.61 -4.14
N LYS A 70 -4.79 -12.41 -3.13
CA LYS A 70 -3.78 -13.46 -3.24
C LYS A 70 -4.42 -14.83 -3.18
N ILE A 71 -3.86 -15.75 -3.98
CA ILE A 71 -4.17 -17.19 -3.92
C ILE A 71 -2.92 -17.87 -3.36
N LEU A 72 -3.10 -18.58 -2.25
CA LEU A 72 -2.08 -19.44 -1.67
C LEU A 72 -2.38 -20.89 -2.07
N THR A 73 -1.53 -21.49 -2.90
CA THR A 73 -1.68 -22.85 -3.37
C THR A 73 -0.65 -23.76 -2.68
N ILE A 74 -1.11 -24.78 -1.98
CA ILE A 74 -0.25 -25.79 -1.37
C ILE A 74 0.08 -26.82 -2.45
N LYS A 75 1.35 -26.90 -2.88
CA LYS A 75 1.81 -27.86 -3.88
C LYS A 75 2.17 -29.21 -3.26
N ASP A 76 2.85 -29.14 -2.14
CA ASP A 76 3.26 -30.30 -1.31
C ASP A 76 3.50 -29.85 0.13
N THR A 77 4.07 -30.72 0.97
CA THR A 77 4.34 -30.44 2.38
C THR A 77 5.33 -29.29 2.62
N ASN A 78 6.13 -28.92 1.62
CA ASN A 78 7.24 -27.97 1.75
C ASN A 78 7.18 -26.81 0.75
N THR A 79 6.22 -26.84 -0.20
CA THR A 79 6.15 -25.87 -1.28
C THR A 79 4.80 -25.18 -1.33
N PHE A 80 4.84 -23.87 -1.25
CA PHE A 80 3.67 -23.00 -1.41
C PHE A 80 3.90 -22.08 -2.59
N GLU A 81 2.86 -21.87 -3.36
CA GLU A 81 2.81 -20.87 -4.42
C GLU A 81 1.85 -19.76 -3.99
N VAL A 82 2.30 -18.50 -4.07
CA VAL A 82 1.50 -17.33 -3.79
C VAL A 82 1.36 -16.54 -5.07
N SER A 83 0.17 -16.48 -5.63
CA SER A 83 -0.11 -15.67 -6.82
C SER A 83 -0.99 -14.48 -6.46
N THR A 84 -0.70 -13.32 -7.07
CA THR A 84 -1.51 -12.11 -6.94
C THR A 84 -2.40 -11.96 -8.15
N VAL A 85 -3.70 -11.85 -7.93
CA VAL A 85 -4.71 -11.71 -8.99
C VAL A 85 -5.28 -10.31 -8.96
N LEU A 86 -5.21 -9.61 -10.10
CA LEU A 86 -5.78 -8.28 -10.28
C LEU A 86 -7.30 -8.37 -10.50
N LEU A 87 -8.01 -7.41 -9.93
CA LEU A 87 -9.44 -7.21 -10.13
C LEU A 87 -9.66 -5.98 -11.02
N ASP A 88 -9.71 -6.20 -12.33
CA ASP A 88 -10.03 -5.12 -13.28
C ASP A 88 -11.53 -4.89 -13.39
N SER A 89 -12.30 -5.97 -13.38
CA SER A 89 -13.74 -5.95 -13.61
C SER A 89 -14.50 -6.70 -12.52
N VAL A 90 -15.58 -6.09 -12.05
CA VAL A 90 -16.54 -6.69 -11.11
C VAL A 90 -17.94 -6.48 -11.68
N PRO A 91 -18.72 -7.54 -11.94
CA PRO A 91 -20.07 -7.39 -12.47
C PRO A 91 -20.92 -6.49 -11.58
N GLY A 92 -21.56 -5.48 -12.18
CA GLY A 92 -22.46 -4.59 -11.47
C GLY A 92 -21.77 -3.57 -10.53
N PHE A 93 -20.44 -3.36 -10.63
CA PHE A 93 -19.71 -2.38 -9.78
C PHE A 93 -20.33 -0.99 -9.83
N ASN A 94 -20.93 -0.62 -10.95
CA ASN A 94 -21.54 0.69 -11.19
C ASN A 94 -23.07 0.71 -10.99
N SER A 95 -23.68 -0.36 -10.47
CA SER A 95 -25.13 -0.45 -10.30
C SER A 95 -25.72 0.62 -9.37
N LEU A 96 -24.90 1.15 -8.44
CA LEU A 96 -25.30 2.23 -7.52
C LEU A 96 -24.96 3.64 -8.03
N PHE A 97 -24.25 3.78 -9.15
CA PHE A 97 -23.85 5.09 -9.69
C PHE A 97 -25.04 6.05 -9.90
N PRO A 98 -26.19 5.63 -10.40
CA PRO A 98 -27.34 6.53 -10.50
C PRO A 98 -27.82 7.11 -9.17
N LEU A 99 -27.59 6.42 -8.04
CA LEU A 99 -27.87 6.94 -6.70
C LEU A 99 -26.77 7.91 -6.25
N TYR A 100 -25.51 7.61 -6.50
CA TYR A 100 -24.38 8.47 -6.18
C TYR A 100 -24.39 9.76 -6.98
N GLU A 101 -24.85 9.73 -8.24
CA GLU A 101 -25.06 10.92 -9.06
C GLU A 101 -26.14 11.85 -8.48
N LYS A 102 -27.23 11.28 -7.97
CA LYS A 102 -28.29 12.05 -7.28
C LYS A 102 -27.76 12.68 -5.99
N GLU A 103 -26.98 11.91 -5.21
CA GLU A 103 -26.34 12.41 -4.00
C GLU A 103 -25.33 13.53 -4.34
N TYR A 104 -24.52 13.36 -5.38
CA TYR A 104 -23.61 14.38 -5.90
C TYR A 104 -24.35 15.69 -6.23
N ALA A 105 -25.41 15.61 -7.02
CA ALA A 105 -26.22 16.77 -7.43
C ALA A 105 -26.87 17.47 -6.23
N TYR A 106 -27.43 16.71 -5.30
CA TYR A 106 -28.03 17.22 -4.06
C TYR A 106 -26.99 17.93 -3.19
N THR A 107 -25.83 17.34 -3.03
CA THR A 107 -24.75 17.91 -2.19
C THR A 107 -24.27 19.23 -2.77
N LEU A 108 -24.06 19.29 -4.10
CA LEU A 108 -23.71 20.55 -4.79
C LEU A 108 -24.78 21.63 -4.62
N SER A 109 -26.06 21.30 -4.81
CA SER A 109 -27.16 22.24 -4.67
C SER A 109 -27.31 22.79 -3.24
N SER A 110 -26.83 22.01 -2.26
CA SER A 110 -26.81 22.40 -0.84
C SER A 110 -25.58 23.22 -0.45
N GLY A 111 -24.71 23.60 -1.40
CA GLY A 111 -23.48 24.34 -1.15
C GLY A 111 -22.40 23.54 -0.40
N LYS A 112 -22.53 22.22 -0.36
CA LYS A 112 -21.56 21.32 0.30
C LYS A 112 -20.63 20.69 -0.74
N LYS A 113 -19.44 20.29 -0.29
CA LYS A 113 -18.51 19.52 -1.14
C LYS A 113 -19.03 18.10 -1.30
N PRO A 114 -19.21 17.62 -2.56
CA PRO A 114 -19.61 16.23 -2.80
C PRO A 114 -18.58 15.21 -2.28
N ILE A 115 -19.07 14.07 -1.84
CA ILE A 115 -18.24 12.91 -1.44
C ILE A 115 -17.68 12.23 -2.69
N TRP A 116 -18.49 12.17 -3.75
CA TRP A 116 -18.13 11.54 -5.03
C TRP A 116 -17.46 12.56 -5.96
N SER A 117 -16.41 12.13 -6.67
CA SER A 117 -15.90 12.90 -7.81
C SER A 117 -16.62 12.48 -9.09
N LYS A 118 -16.73 13.41 -10.07
CA LYS A 118 -17.32 13.08 -11.38
C LYS A 118 -16.51 12.03 -12.11
N GLU A 119 -15.22 12.07 -11.97
CA GLU A 119 -14.28 11.13 -12.56
C GLU A 119 -14.56 9.71 -12.05
N ALA A 120 -14.72 9.54 -10.74
CA ALA A 120 -15.08 8.25 -10.15
C ALA A 120 -16.42 7.72 -10.68
N LEU A 121 -17.44 8.58 -10.78
CA LEU A 121 -18.76 8.20 -11.29
C LEU A 121 -18.79 7.92 -12.80
N ASN A 122 -17.79 8.39 -13.55
CA ASN A 122 -17.65 8.12 -15.00
C ASN A 122 -16.72 6.93 -15.31
N SER A 123 -16.22 6.23 -14.31
CA SER A 123 -15.28 5.11 -14.46
C SER A 123 -15.87 4.00 -15.32
N LYS A 124 -15.05 3.43 -16.19
CA LYS A 124 -15.44 2.36 -17.13
C LYS A 124 -15.13 0.96 -16.62
N SER A 125 -14.21 0.85 -15.65
CA SER A 125 -13.89 -0.41 -14.98
C SER A 125 -13.88 -0.24 -13.47
N TYR A 126 -13.95 -1.37 -12.76
CA TYR A 126 -13.84 -1.37 -11.30
C TYR A 126 -12.47 -0.86 -10.84
N ALA A 127 -11.41 -1.26 -11.54
CA ALA A 127 -10.06 -0.78 -11.23
C ALA A 127 -9.93 0.75 -11.40
N GLU A 128 -10.50 1.31 -12.46
CA GLU A 128 -10.53 2.77 -12.67
C GLU A 128 -11.31 3.47 -11.55
N PHE A 129 -12.46 2.95 -11.14
CA PHE A 129 -13.24 3.47 -10.03
C PHE A 129 -12.42 3.49 -8.73
N CYS A 130 -11.76 2.38 -8.40
CA CYS A 130 -10.90 2.29 -7.23
C CYS A 130 -9.71 3.26 -7.30
N ASP A 131 -9.10 3.45 -8.47
CA ASP A 131 -8.01 4.40 -8.64
C ASP A 131 -8.45 5.85 -8.40
N TRP A 132 -9.62 6.25 -8.89
CA TRP A 132 -10.18 7.57 -8.60
C TRP A 132 -10.49 7.78 -7.12
N GLN A 133 -11.09 6.77 -6.46
CA GLN A 133 -11.34 6.82 -5.02
C GLN A 133 -10.04 6.94 -4.23
N PHE A 134 -9.00 6.24 -4.66
CA PHE A 134 -7.70 6.32 -4.03
C PHE A 134 -7.02 7.68 -4.23
N LYS A 135 -7.10 8.28 -5.42
CA LYS A 135 -6.64 9.64 -5.70
C LYS A 135 -7.29 10.65 -4.77
N ASP A 136 -8.61 10.56 -4.61
CA ASP A 136 -9.35 11.43 -3.72
C ASP A 136 -8.93 11.25 -2.26
N LEU A 137 -8.73 10.01 -1.81
CA LEU A 137 -8.23 9.69 -0.48
C LEU A 137 -6.83 10.26 -0.23
N VAL A 138 -5.92 10.11 -1.19
CA VAL A 138 -4.55 10.66 -1.11
C VAL A 138 -4.61 12.17 -0.98
N ARG A 139 -5.35 12.86 -1.87
CA ARG A 139 -5.44 14.32 -1.88
C ARG A 139 -6.09 14.89 -0.62
N THR A 140 -7.17 14.27 -0.14
CA THR A 140 -8.00 14.85 0.92
C THR A 140 -7.57 14.43 2.33
N ARG A 141 -6.91 13.29 2.47
CA ARG A 141 -6.55 12.74 3.77
C ARG A 141 -5.05 12.55 3.96
N PHE A 142 -4.37 11.85 3.05
CA PHE A 142 -2.96 11.51 3.27
C PHE A 142 -2.06 12.73 3.11
N VAL A 143 -2.15 13.43 1.98
CA VAL A 143 -1.32 14.60 1.70
C VAL A 143 -1.40 15.64 2.82
N PRO A 144 -2.57 16.11 3.27
CA PRO A 144 -2.66 17.11 4.33
C PRO A 144 -2.13 16.64 5.69
N ASN A 145 -2.17 15.33 5.97
CA ASN A 145 -1.78 14.79 7.27
C ASN A 145 -0.32 14.33 7.33
N ASP A 146 0.22 13.86 6.22
CA ASP A 146 1.51 13.17 6.18
C ASP A 146 2.64 14.07 5.68
N LEU A 147 2.36 15.03 4.78
CA LEU A 147 3.40 15.85 4.18
C LEU A 147 3.77 17.09 5.03
N PRO A 148 5.04 17.49 5.03
CA PRO A 148 5.48 18.72 5.68
C PRO A 148 4.96 19.97 4.97
N PRO A 149 4.77 21.10 5.71
CA PRO A 149 4.20 22.33 5.16
C PRO A 149 4.88 22.82 3.87
N VAL A 150 6.19 22.74 3.79
CA VAL A 150 6.95 23.20 2.62
C VAL A 150 6.61 22.44 1.33
N LEU A 151 6.25 21.17 1.44
CA LEU A 151 5.78 20.38 0.29
C LEU A 151 4.31 20.70 -0.01
N LEU A 152 3.48 20.93 1.02
CA LEU A 152 2.08 21.35 0.83
C LEU A 152 2.00 22.70 0.12
N ASP A 153 2.85 23.66 0.49
CA ASP A 153 2.93 24.96 -0.16
C ASP A 153 3.32 24.81 -1.65
N SER A 154 4.26 23.91 -1.95
CA SER A 154 4.66 23.62 -3.33
C SER A 154 3.56 22.93 -4.14
N LEU A 155 2.78 22.05 -3.53
CA LEU A 155 1.63 21.39 -4.16
C LEU A 155 0.44 22.34 -4.41
N SER A 156 0.39 23.46 -3.71
CA SER A 156 -0.67 24.47 -3.88
C SER A 156 -0.45 25.42 -5.06
N GLN A 157 0.72 25.36 -5.70
CA GLN A 157 1.01 26.16 -6.89
C GLN A 157 0.25 25.61 -8.10
N GLU A 158 -0.06 26.49 -9.07
CA GLU A 158 -0.75 26.13 -10.31
C GLU A 158 0.24 26.08 -11.50
N ASP A 159 1.33 25.32 -11.34
CA ASP A 159 2.35 25.17 -12.37
C ASP A 159 2.63 23.70 -12.70
N GLU A 160 3.38 23.45 -13.76
CA GLU A 160 3.73 22.10 -14.23
C GLU A 160 4.55 21.32 -13.18
N ARG A 161 5.36 22.02 -12.40
CA ARG A 161 6.17 21.41 -11.35
C ARG A 161 5.31 20.92 -10.19
N ALA A 162 4.33 21.72 -9.76
CA ALA A 162 3.38 21.32 -8.74
C ALA A 162 2.54 20.11 -9.20
N GLN A 163 2.14 20.10 -10.48
CA GLN A 163 1.43 18.95 -11.04
C GLN A 163 2.32 17.69 -11.04
N LEU A 164 3.58 17.79 -11.46
CA LEU A 164 4.51 16.67 -11.47
C LEU A 164 4.82 16.17 -10.03
N LEU A 165 4.94 17.08 -9.06
CA LEU A 165 5.09 16.73 -7.65
C LEU A 165 3.84 16.03 -7.11
N SER A 166 2.65 16.47 -7.51
CA SER A 166 1.40 15.80 -7.15
C SER A 166 1.32 14.38 -7.70
N ASP A 167 1.74 14.18 -8.93
CA ASP A 167 1.81 12.85 -9.56
C ASP A 167 2.84 11.95 -8.85
N LEU A 168 4.01 12.50 -8.50
CA LEU A 168 5.04 11.78 -7.74
C LEU A 168 4.50 11.31 -6.38
N VAL A 169 3.83 12.18 -5.65
CA VAL A 169 3.25 11.85 -4.34
C VAL A 169 2.17 10.77 -4.49
N LEU A 170 1.32 10.87 -5.50
CA LEU A 170 0.30 9.85 -5.77
C LEU A 170 0.93 8.50 -6.11
N ASP A 171 1.93 8.48 -7.00
CA ASP A 171 2.62 7.25 -7.39
C ASP A 171 3.42 6.64 -6.22
N LEU A 172 3.96 7.48 -5.31
CA LEU A 172 4.58 7.02 -4.07
C LEU A 172 3.59 6.26 -3.18
N TYR A 173 2.37 6.78 -3.00
CA TYR A 173 1.33 6.08 -2.25
C TYR A 173 0.85 4.82 -2.98
N ARG A 174 0.74 4.84 -4.30
CA ARG A 174 0.44 3.63 -5.08
C ARG A 174 1.48 2.54 -4.87
N LEU A 175 2.77 2.87 -4.96
CA LEU A 175 3.87 1.94 -4.70
C LEU A 175 3.83 1.39 -3.27
N ARG A 176 3.52 2.24 -2.29
CA ARG A 176 3.37 1.82 -0.90
C ARG A 176 2.29 0.76 -0.70
N TYR A 177 1.13 0.94 -1.34
CA TYR A 177 -0.01 0.03 -1.16
C TYR A 177 0.00 -1.16 -2.10
N ALA A 178 0.35 -0.96 -3.36
CA ALA A 178 0.27 -2.00 -4.38
C ALA A 178 1.63 -2.58 -4.79
N GLY A 179 2.74 -2.04 -4.31
CA GLY A 179 4.08 -2.57 -4.54
C GLY A 179 4.41 -2.71 -6.04
N SER A 180 4.90 -3.88 -6.43
CA SER A 180 5.26 -4.20 -7.81
C SER A 180 4.11 -4.05 -8.80
N LEU A 181 2.86 -4.23 -8.36
CA LEU A 181 1.69 -4.02 -9.21
C LEU A 181 1.57 -2.56 -9.63
N ALA A 182 1.77 -1.62 -8.71
CA ALA A 182 1.75 -0.19 -9.02
C ALA A 182 2.93 0.21 -9.94
N ARG A 183 4.12 -0.41 -9.77
CA ARG A 183 5.28 -0.14 -10.62
C ARG A 183 4.97 -0.36 -12.10
N LYS A 184 4.19 -1.38 -12.42
CA LYS A 184 3.75 -1.69 -13.78
C LYS A 184 2.80 -0.62 -14.36
N CYS A 185 2.12 0.13 -13.50
CA CYS A 185 1.19 1.20 -13.88
C CYS A 185 1.85 2.57 -14.05
N ILE A 186 3.12 2.74 -13.60
CA ILE A 186 3.85 4.00 -13.73
C ILE A 186 4.65 3.98 -15.04
N PRO A 187 4.34 4.87 -16.02
CA PRO A 187 5.07 4.92 -17.28
C PRO A 187 6.54 5.28 -17.08
N ASN A 188 7.45 4.67 -17.85
CA ASN A 188 8.89 4.98 -17.77
C ASN A 188 9.17 6.46 -17.99
N LYS A 189 8.49 7.10 -18.96
CA LYS A 189 8.62 8.54 -19.20
C LYS A 189 8.36 9.38 -17.95
N ARG A 190 7.39 8.96 -17.10
CA ARG A 190 7.10 9.67 -15.86
C ARG A 190 8.20 9.47 -14.81
N LEU A 191 8.82 8.31 -14.77
CA LEU A 191 9.98 8.07 -13.90
C LEU A 191 11.18 8.93 -14.31
N GLU A 192 11.42 9.10 -15.61
CA GLU A 192 12.45 10.00 -16.16
C GLU A 192 12.16 11.45 -15.74
N GLN A 193 10.92 11.91 -15.87
CA GLN A 193 10.52 13.26 -15.44
C GLN A 193 10.72 13.49 -13.93
N TYR A 194 10.47 12.48 -13.10
CA TYR A 194 10.74 12.58 -11.65
C TYR A 194 12.24 12.69 -11.37
N GLN A 195 13.05 11.93 -12.06
CA GLN A 195 14.49 12.00 -11.91
C GLN A 195 15.03 13.37 -12.35
N GLU A 196 14.60 13.88 -13.48
CA GLU A 196 14.96 15.22 -13.97
C GLU A 196 14.55 16.31 -12.96
N MET A 197 13.34 16.21 -12.38
CA MET A 197 12.87 17.14 -11.36
C MET A 197 13.74 17.10 -10.10
N PHE A 198 14.12 15.93 -9.61
CA PHE A 198 15.00 15.81 -8.45
C PHE A 198 16.39 16.42 -8.72
N GLU A 199 16.98 16.16 -9.89
CA GLU A 199 18.27 16.72 -10.28
C GLU A 199 18.21 18.25 -10.45
N GLU A 200 17.12 18.76 -11.01
CA GLU A 200 16.93 20.20 -11.17
C GLU A 200 16.82 20.90 -9.79
N ILE A 201 16.06 20.34 -8.85
CA ILE A 201 15.92 20.89 -7.51
C ILE A 201 17.26 20.93 -6.79
N LYS A 202 18.08 19.88 -6.93
CA LYS A 202 19.44 19.85 -6.33
C LYS A 202 20.36 20.94 -6.89
N ARG A 203 20.17 21.36 -8.12
CA ARG A 203 20.96 22.43 -8.77
C ARG A 203 20.50 23.83 -8.44
N GLN A 204 19.26 23.99 -8.03
CA GLN A 204 18.69 25.31 -7.69
C GLN A 204 19.07 25.74 -6.27
N SER A 205 19.31 27.03 -6.06
CA SER A 205 19.45 27.66 -4.74
C SER A 205 18.09 27.83 -4.07
N VAL A 206 17.36 26.73 -3.87
CA VAL A 206 16.09 26.72 -3.17
C VAL A 206 16.32 26.62 -1.67
N SER A 207 15.31 26.88 -0.84
CA SER A 207 15.43 26.79 0.60
C SER A 207 16.01 25.42 1.00
N SER A 208 16.92 25.42 1.93
CA SER A 208 17.57 24.19 2.41
C SER A 208 16.55 23.18 2.96
N GLU A 209 15.43 23.63 3.47
CA GLU A 209 14.36 22.77 3.99
C GLU A 209 13.61 22.08 2.85
N PHE A 210 13.23 22.79 1.79
CA PHE A 210 12.58 22.19 0.63
C PHE A 210 13.46 21.10 -0.01
N VAL A 211 14.74 21.40 -0.23
CA VAL A 211 15.70 20.44 -0.81
C VAL A 211 15.81 19.19 0.07
N LYS A 212 15.91 19.33 1.39
CA LYS A 212 15.95 18.19 2.31
C LYS A 212 14.71 17.31 2.22
N GLN A 213 13.53 17.93 2.09
CA GLN A 213 12.28 17.18 1.98
C GLN A 213 12.17 16.46 0.63
N MET A 214 12.63 17.09 -0.46
CA MET A 214 12.70 16.45 -1.77
C MET A 214 13.72 15.31 -1.80
N ASP A 215 14.88 15.45 -1.18
CA ASP A 215 15.85 14.36 -1.02
C ASP A 215 15.28 13.17 -0.22
N ALA A 216 14.46 13.45 0.80
CA ALA A 216 13.77 12.39 1.55
C ALA A 216 12.74 11.68 0.67
N LEU A 217 11.97 12.44 -0.12
CA LEU A 217 10.99 11.92 -1.06
C LEU A 217 11.65 11.03 -2.12
N GLU A 218 12.73 11.49 -2.72
CA GLU A 218 13.52 10.72 -3.70
C GLU A 218 13.99 9.39 -3.10
N ARG A 219 14.63 9.42 -1.92
CA ARG A 219 15.12 8.19 -1.27
C ARG A 219 14.00 7.20 -0.97
N ILE A 220 12.85 7.67 -0.51
CA ILE A 220 11.69 6.82 -0.25
C ILE A 220 11.18 6.21 -1.56
N PHE A 221 11.08 7.03 -2.61
CA PHE A 221 10.61 6.61 -3.92
C PHE A 221 11.52 5.56 -4.54
N GLN A 222 12.84 5.81 -4.56
CA GLN A 222 13.83 4.85 -5.06
C GLN A 222 13.76 3.54 -4.31
N ARG A 223 13.66 3.58 -2.98
CA ARG A 223 13.54 2.36 -2.19
C ARG A 223 12.29 1.54 -2.53
N PHE A 224 11.17 2.17 -2.86
CA PHE A 224 9.99 1.44 -3.33
C PHE A 224 10.17 0.85 -4.74
N LEU A 225 10.99 1.47 -5.57
CA LEU A 225 11.31 0.93 -6.90
C LEU A 225 12.30 -0.25 -6.85
N GLU A 226 13.22 -0.25 -5.89
CA GLU A 226 14.26 -1.27 -5.72
C GLU A 226 13.74 -2.55 -5.03
N VAL A 227 12.64 -2.46 -4.30
CA VAL A 227 12.08 -3.64 -3.66
C VAL A 227 11.58 -4.59 -4.74
N GLU A 228 12.34 -5.67 -4.98
CA GLU A 228 11.86 -6.83 -5.73
C GLU A 228 10.69 -7.43 -4.95
N LEU A 229 9.50 -7.09 -5.39
CA LEU A 229 8.26 -7.50 -4.79
C LEU A 229 7.71 -8.66 -5.59
N ASP A 230 7.35 -9.69 -4.87
CA ASP A 230 6.72 -10.92 -5.28
C ASP A 230 7.66 -11.97 -5.85
N THR A 231 8.22 -12.74 -4.94
CA THR A 231 8.47 -14.14 -5.26
C THR A 231 7.11 -14.82 -5.34
N ASP A 232 6.60 -15.01 -6.56
CA ASP A 232 5.36 -15.74 -6.81
C ASP A 232 5.46 -17.21 -6.33
N VAL A 233 6.65 -17.68 -6.01
CA VAL A 233 6.90 -19.04 -5.53
C VAL A 233 7.77 -19.01 -4.28
N ILE A 234 7.19 -19.41 -3.17
CA ILE A 234 7.90 -19.64 -1.92
C ILE A 234 8.44 -21.07 -1.93
N HIS A 235 9.72 -21.21 -2.21
CA HIS A 235 10.39 -22.51 -2.19
C HIS A 235 10.82 -22.91 -0.79
N CYS A 236 10.50 -24.14 -0.45
CA CYS A 236 11.05 -24.95 0.63
C CYS A 236 10.88 -24.37 2.04
N LEU A 237 9.73 -24.63 2.61
CA LEU A 237 9.55 -24.63 4.05
C LEU A 237 9.96 -26.02 4.56
N CYS A 238 11.13 -26.16 5.13
CA CYS A 238 11.43 -27.32 5.97
C CYS A 238 10.48 -27.24 7.17
N LEU A 239 9.34 -27.89 7.07
CA LEU A 239 8.52 -28.16 8.26
C LEU A 239 9.33 -29.11 9.13
N PRO A 240 9.54 -28.82 10.43
CA PRO A 240 10.10 -29.80 11.32
C PRO A 240 9.20 -31.05 11.31
N GLU A 241 9.77 -32.24 11.29
CA GLU A 241 9.03 -33.53 11.28
C GLU A 241 8.06 -33.71 12.47
N LYS A 242 8.07 -32.81 13.42
CA LYS A 242 7.11 -32.79 14.53
C LYS A 242 5.87 -31.96 14.14
N VAL A 243 4.87 -32.62 13.64
CA VAL A 243 3.50 -32.15 13.64
C VAL A 243 3.10 -31.97 15.11
N VAL A 244 3.08 -30.70 15.57
CA VAL A 244 2.42 -30.41 16.84
C VAL A 244 0.93 -30.54 16.59
N HIS A 245 0.35 -31.66 17.04
CA HIS A 245 -1.10 -31.82 17.11
C HIS A 245 -1.62 -30.77 18.13
N LEU A 246 -2.00 -29.60 17.64
CA LEU A 246 -2.82 -28.68 18.41
C LEU A 246 -4.17 -29.38 18.58
N SER A 247 -4.40 -29.96 19.75
CA SER A 247 -5.74 -30.40 20.12
C SER A 247 -6.69 -29.22 19.94
N PRO A 248 -7.81 -29.38 19.24
CA PRO A 248 -8.76 -28.29 19.08
C PRO A 248 -9.22 -27.85 20.47
N ARG A 249 -8.78 -26.67 20.91
CA ARG A 249 -9.34 -26.03 22.10
C ARG A 249 -10.80 -25.76 21.81
N LYS A 250 -11.67 -26.07 22.76
CA LYS A 250 -13.11 -25.81 22.64
C LYS A 250 -13.32 -24.31 22.40
N PRO A 251 -14.23 -23.90 21.50
CA PRO A 251 -14.41 -22.51 21.07
C PRO A 251 -14.69 -21.49 22.20
N LYS A 252 -14.99 -21.93 23.41
CA LYS A 252 -15.27 -21.05 24.56
C LYS A 252 -14.02 -20.39 25.18
N ASP A 253 -12.84 -20.90 24.92
CA ASP A 253 -11.62 -20.45 25.62
C ASP A 253 -10.87 -19.34 24.85
N LEU A 254 -11.31 -19.00 23.62
CA LEU A 254 -10.65 -18.02 22.75
C LEU A 254 -11.09 -16.56 22.98
N TRP A 255 -12.17 -16.31 23.74
CA TRP A 255 -12.74 -14.97 23.90
C TRP A 255 -12.51 -14.32 25.26
N THR A 256 -11.96 -15.05 26.23
CA THR A 256 -11.75 -14.55 27.61
C THR A 256 -10.37 -13.98 27.89
N GLU A 257 -9.42 -14.07 26.95
CA GLU A 257 -8.05 -13.55 27.13
C GLU A 257 -7.76 -12.24 26.37
N PHE A 258 -8.78 -11.60 25.75
CA PHE A 258 -8.62 -10.35 24.99
C PHE A 258 -9.56 -9.22 25.44
N VAL A 259 -9.91 -9.16 26.73
CA VAL A 259 -10.59 -8.00 27.33
C VAL A 259 -9.70 -7.36 28.37
#